data_88cb18c31fe6b97ed3222a895a4cf04a
#
_entry.id   88cb18c31fe6b97ed3222a895a4cf04a
#
_cell.length_a   1.000
_cell.length_b   1.000
_cell.length_c   1.000
_cell.angle_alpha   90.00
_cell.angle_beta   90.00
_cell.angle_gamma   90.00
#
_symmetry.space_group_name_H-M   'P 1'
#
loop_
_entity.id
_entity.type
_entity.pdbx_description
1 polymer ?
#
loop_
_entity_poly.entity_id
_entity_poly.type
_entity_poly.pdbx_seq_one_letter_code
_entity_poly.pdbx_strand_id
1 'polypeptide(L)'
;MPRIQPDVEAFARIKVIGVGGSGTNAIDHMIRSKVKGVEFIAVNTDAQDLHHALAPKKIRIGRNLTKGLGAGMNPEIGRQAAEETKDELQEAVKGADMVFVSCGLGGGTGTGGAPIVAKTAREQGILTVGVVTKPFSFEGNQRIQIAENGIIDLKDAVDALIVIPNDRLLSIIQKETTFATAFSICDEVLRQAVEGISDLITTPGIINVDFADVKAVMQDAGSALMGIGSAQGEKRAEEAAKMAINSPLLDLSIDGAKGVLFAISGGEDMTMFEIQEAANIITKSVDDYAKIIFGAIRDDRLRKNELKVTVIASGFPDNYANGKSQSLFNSFDGNSEKVPTQGRDARISNQIGNLDKFGKKTGDWEAVPAFLRRKKSE
;
A
#
# COMPACT_ATOMS: atom_id res chain seq x y z
N MET A 1 37.24 20.68 35.13
CA MET A 1 36.08 21.08 34.31
C MET A 1 35.32 19.80 33.99
N PRO A 2 34.06 19.67 34.36
CA PRO A 2 33.26 18.52 33.97
C PRO A 2 33.13 18.51 32.44
N ARG A 3 33.53 17.44 31.78
CA ARG A 3 33.24 17.19 30.37
C ARG A 3 31.75 16.98 30.27
N ILE A 4 31.02 17.93 29.72
CA ILE A 4 29.65 17.72 29.25
C ILE A 4 29.82 16.74 28.06
N GLN A 5 29.51 15.48 28.28
CA GLN A 5 29.24 14.58 27.17
C GLN A 5 27.97 15.11 26.53
N PRO A 6 27.98 15.49 25.25
CA PRO A 6 26.73 15.80 24.59
C PRO A 6 25.84 14.55 24.72
N ASP A 7 24.59 14.74 25.13
CA ASP A 7 23.60 13.69 25.01
C ASP A 7 23.67 13.18 23.56
N VAL A 8 23.83 11.87 23.42
CA VAL A 8 23.79 11.22 22.12
C VAL A 8 22.48 11.64 21.49
N GLU A 9 22.54 12.31 20.34
CA GLU A 9 21.35 12.69 19.60
C GLU A 9 20.44 11.47 19.52
N ALA A 10 19.28 11.55 20.15
CA ALA A 10 18.33 10.45 20.16
C ALA A 10 17.70 10.37 18.78
N PHE A 11 18.16 9.43 17.94
CA PHE A 11 17.49 9.12 16.71
C PHE A 11 16.02 8.76 16.98
N ALA A 12 15.12 9.17 16.08
CA ALA A 12 13.71 8.81 16.19
C ALA A 12 13.55 7.28 16.27
N ARG A 13 12.78 6.82 17.24
CA ARG A 13 12.52 5.40 17.48
C ARG A 13 11.42 4.94 16.54
N ILE A 14 11.79 4.16 15.54
CA ILE A 14 10.90 3.64 14.51
C ILE A 14 10.59 2.18 14.76
N LYS A 15 9.32 1.80 14.77
CA LYS A 15 8.88 0.42 14.86
C LYS A 15 8.16 -0.01 13.59
N VAL A 16 8.41 -1.22 13.14
CA VAL A 16 7.74 -1.84 11.99
C VAL A 16 6.94 -3.03 12.48
N ILE A 17 5.64 -2.97 12.33
CA ILE A 17 4.71 -3.99 12.82
C ILE A 17 4.09 -4.71 11.62
N GLY A 18 4.42 -5.98 11.43
CA GLY A 18 3.81 -6.83 10.44
C GLY A 18 2.61 -7.56 10.99
N VAL A 19 1.46 -7.39 10.37
CA VAL A 19 0.19 -7.95 10.83
C VAL A 19 -0.30 -9.05 9.89
N GLY A 20 -0.53 -10.24 10.44
CA GLY A 20 -0.92 -11.44 9.71
C GLY A 20 0.24 -12.07 8.93
N GLY A 21 -0.02 -13.16 8.21
CA GLY A 21 1.02 -13.93 7.52
C GLY A 21 1.82 -13.11 6.51
N SER A 22 1.15 -12.36 5.63
CA SER A 22 1.83 -11.49 4.65
C SER A 22 2.67 -10.40 5.33
N GLY A 23 2.14 -9.76 6.40
CA GLY A 23 2.91 -8.78 7.17
C GLY A 23 4.12 -9.38 7.87
N THR A 24 3.99 -10.60 8.40
CA THR A 24 5.09 -11.36 8.99
C THR A 24 6.16 -11.67 7.95
N ASN A 25 5.78 -12.13 6.75
CA ASN A 25 6.71 -12.41 5.65
C ASN A 25 7.46 -11.16 5.20
N ALA A 26 6.77 -10.02 5.07
CA ALA A 26 7.40 -8.75 4.73
C ALA A 26 8.45 -8.33 5.77
N ILE A 27 8.15 -8.47 7.07
CA ILE A 27 9.13 -8.21 8.13
C ILE A 27 10.32 -9.17 8.05
N ASP A 28 10.09 -10.45 7.85
CA ASP A 28 11.15 -11.43 7.71
C ASP A 28 12.06 -11.11 6.52
N HIS A 29 11.47 -10.62 5.42
CA HIS A 29 12.24 -10.15 4.26
C HIS A 29 13.09 -8.92 4.62
N MET A 30 12.54 -7.94 5.34
CA MET A 30 13.27 -6.75 5.82
C MET A 30 14.43 -7.12 6.74
N ILE A 31 14.24 -8.08 7.66
CA ILE A 31 15.27 -8.56 8.58
C ILE A 31 16.40 -9.26 7.81
N ARG A 32 16.07 -10.15 6.86
CA ARG A 32 17.06 -10.83 6.00
C ARG A 32 17.85 -9.83 5.15
N SER A 33 17.19 -8.77 4.68
CA SER A 33 17.81 -7.67 3.92
C SER A 33 18.57 -6.69 4.80
N LYS A 34 18.61 -6.92 6.12
CA LYS A 34 19.36 -6.11 7.10
C LYS A 34 18.97 -4.64 7.12
N VAL A 35 17.68 -4.34 7.00
CA VAL A 35 17.16 -2.99 7.22
C VAL A 35 17.51 -2.52 8.63
N LYS A 36 18.09 -1.33 8.75
CA LYS A 36 18.62 -0.77 10.00
C LYS A 36 17.73 0.35 10.54
N GLY A 37 17.97 0.76 11.78
CA GLY A 37 17.31 1.91 12.40
C GLY A 37 15.87 1.67 12.82
N VAL A 38 15.36 0.44 12.73
CA VAL A 38 13.99 0.08 13.06
C VAL A 38 13.89 -1.15 13.97
N GLU A 39 12.88 -1.19 14.82
CA GLU A 39 12.53 -2.34 15.65
C GLU A 39 11.38 -3.12 14.99
N PHE A 40 11.54 -4.44 14.84
CA PHE A 40 10.56 -5.29 14.17
C PHE A 40 9.67 -6.03 15.17
N ILE A 41 8.34 -6.02 14.90
CA ILE A 41 7.33 -6.68 15.71
C ILE A 41 6.40 -7.47 14.79
N ALA A 42 6.29 -8.78 14.99
CA ALA A 42 5.33 -9.62 14.27
C ALA A 42 4.05 -9.80 15.09
N VAL A 43 2.91 -9.59 14.48
CA VAL A 43 1.57 -9.73 15.09
C VAL A 43 0.74 -10.69 14.24
N ASN A 44 0.33 -11.82 14.80
CA ASN A 44 -0.45 -12.80 14.05
C ASN A 44 -1.43 -13.57 14.94
N THR A 45 -2.53 -14.06 14.34
CA THR A 45 -3.46 -15.03 14.94
C THR A 45 -2.96 -16.46 14.78
N ASP A 46 -2.13 -16.75 13.75
CA ASP A 46 -1.55 -18.05 13.50
C ASP A 46 -0.30 -18.26 14.37
N ALA A 47 -0.38 -19.24 15.28
CA ALA A 47 0.71 -19.51 16.21
C ALA A 47 1.91 -20.19 15.54
N GLN A 48 1.68 -20.98 14.50
CA GLN A 48 2.72 -21.71 13.78
C GLN A 48 3.54 -20.76 12.93
N ASP A 49 2.88 -19.88 12.17
CA ASP A 49 3.52 -18.86 11.36
C ASP A 49 4.33 -17.89 12.23
N LEU A 50 3.74 -17.44 13.34
CA LEU A 50 4.40 -16.56 14.28
C LEU A 50 5.63 -17.22 14.96
N HIS A 51 5.59 -18.54 15.17
CA HIS A 51 6.73 -19.28 15.74
C HIS A 51 7.95 -19.21 14.81
N HIS A 52 7.73 -19.33 13.50
CA HIS A 52 8.80 -19.31 12.48
C HIS A 52 9.27 -17.90 12.11
N ALA A 53 8.51 -16.86 12.46
CA ALA A 53 8.89 -15.47 12.19
C ALA A 53 10.27 -15.12 12.77
N LEU A 54 11.02 -14.29 12.07
CA LEU A 54 12.36 -13.82 12.48
C LEU A 54 12.31 -12.60 13.40
N ALA A 55 11.15 -11.93 13.50
CA ALA A 55 11.00 -10.75 14.33
C ALA A 55 11.39 -11.02 15.79
N PRO A 56 12.18 -10.11 16.42
CA PRO A 56 12.60 -10.26 17.83
C PRO A 56 11.41 -10.23 18.79
N LYS A 57 10.39 -9.43 18.49
CA LYS A 57 9.16 -9.32 19.27
C LYS A 57 8.00 -9.93 18.49
N LYS A 58 7.26 -10.82 19.15
CA LYS A 58 6.15 -11.56 18.56
C LYS A 58 4.93 -11.46 19.46
N ILE A 59 3.78 -11.08 18.88
CA ILE A 59 2.53 -10.93 19.62
C ILE A 59 1.48 -11.83 18.97
N ARG A 60 0.99 -12.80 19.71
CA ARG A 60 -0.12 -13.64 19.26
C ARG A 60 -1.43 -13.01 19.69
N ILE A 61 -2.19 -12.48 18.72
CA ILE A 61 -3.51 -11.90 18.96
C ILE A 61 -4.62 -12.95 18.89
N GLY A 62 -5.70 -12.71 19.61
CA GLY A 62 -6.90 -13.56 19.59
C GLY A 62 -6.67 -14.98 20.10
N ARG A 63 -5.95 -15.13 21.21
CA ARG A 63 -5.60 -16.44 21.79
C ARG A 63 -6.80 -17.31 22.11
N ASN A 64 -7.88 -16.71 22.63
CA ASN A 64 -9.10 -17.40 22.95
C ASN A 64 -10.00 -17.60 21.72
N LEU A 65 -10.04 -16.60 20.85
CA LEU A 65 -10.93 -16.57 19.68
C LEU A 65 -10.47 -17.54 18.60
N THR A 66 -9.20 -17.51 18.20
CA THR A 66 -8.68 -18.28 17.05
C THR A 66 -7.97 -19.57 17.46
N LYS A 67 -7.59 -19.69 18.72
CA LYS A 67 -6.82 -20.83 19.28
C LYS A 67 -5.52 -21.14 18.53
N GLY A 68 -4.99 -20.13 17.80
CA GLY A 68 -3.77 -20.25 17.01
C GLY A 68 -3.92 -20.75 15.59
N LEU A 69 -5.16 -20.82 15.06
CA LEU A 69 -5.47 -21.37 13.74
C LEU A 69 -5.68 -20.30 12.65
N GLY A 70 -5.38 -19.03 12.93
CA GLY A 70 -5.62 -17.96 11.98
C GLY A 70 -7.05 -17.42 11.99
N ALA A 71 -7.38 -16.46 11.12
CA ALA A 71 -8.68 -15.79 11.04
C ALA A 71 -9.54 -16.24 9.83
N GLY A 72 -9.07 -17.17 8.98
CA GLY A 72 -9.84 -17.81 7.93
C GLY A 72 -10.47 -16.86 6.90
N MET A 73 -9.75 -15.86 6.40
CA MET A 73 -10.24 -14.80 5.48
C MET A 73 -11.41 -13.96 6.04
N ASN A 74 -11.63 -13.97 7.35
CA ASN A 74 -12.66 -13.16 7.98
C ASN A 74 -12.04 -11.96 8.73
N PRO A 75 -12.14 -10.72 8.20
CA PRO A 75 -11.57 -9.54 8.83
C PRO A 75 -12.17 -9.25 10.21
N GLU A 76 -13.43 -9.58 10.41
CA GLU A 76 -14.09 -9.38 11.71
C GLU A 76 -13.44 -10.22 12.82
N ILE A 77 -13.05 -11.46 12.51
CA ILE A 77 -12.27 -12.30 13.45
C ILE A 77 -10.89 -11.68 13.69
N GLY A 78 -10.24 -11.16 12.64
CA GLY A 78 -8.96 -10.47 12.77
C GLY A 78 -9.05 -9.21 13.65
N ARG A 79 -10.11 -8.42 13.50
CA ARG A 79 -10.41 -7.24 14.30
C ARG A 79 -10.62 -7.61 15.78
N GLN A 80 -11.52 -8.54 16.05
CA GLN A 80 -11.79 -8.99 17.42
C GLN A 80 -10.56 -9.61 18.08
N ALA A 81 -9.74 -10.34 17.33
CA ALA A 81 -8.49 -10.90 17.83
C ALA A 81 -7.49 -9.81 18.25
N ALA A 82 -7.40 -8.72 17.48
CA ALA A 82 -6.55 -7.58 17.83
C ALA A 82 -7.12 -6.80 19.03
N GLU A 83 -8.43 -6.63 19.11
CA GLU A 83 -9.11 -5.99 20.25
C GLU A 83 -8.92 -6.78 21.55
N GLU A 84 -8.99 -8.12 21.50
CA GLU A 84 -8.73 -9.01 22.66
C GLU A 84 -7.32 -8.77 23.26
N THR A 85 -6.37 -8.35 22.42
CA THR A 85 -4.97 -8.23 22.82
C THR A 85 -4.49 -6.76 22.80
N LYS A 86 -5.43 -5.81 22.90
CA LYS A 86 -5.13 -4.36 22.76
C LYS A 86 -4.07 -3.88 23.74
N ASP A 87 -4.07 -4.36 24.98
CA ASP A 87 -3.11 -3.94 26.00
C ASP A 87 -1.67 -4.35 25.65
N GLU A 88 -1.45 -5.57 25.10
CA GLU A 88 -0.13 -6.00 24.62
C GLU A 88 0.32 -5.17 23.42
N LEU A 89 -0.61 -4.79 22.53
CA LEU A 89 -0.32 -3.92 21.38
C LEU A 89 0.04 -2.51 21.83
N GLN A 90 -0.65 -1.96 22.83
CA GLN A 90 -0.34 -0.65 23.42
C GLN A 90 1.06 -0.60 24.01
N GLU A 91 1.43 -1.63 24.78
CA GLU A 91 2.78 -1.71 25.37
C GLU A 91 3.84 -1.95 24.28
N ALA A 92 3.48 -2.62 23.17
CA ALA A 92 4.41 -2.87 22.08
C ALA A 92 4.79 -1.62 21.31
N VAL A 93 3.85 -0.70 21.08
CA VAL A 93 4.09 0.55 20.35
C VAL A 93 4.65 1.66 21.24
N LYS A 94 4.51 1.54 22.55
CA LYS A 94 4.94 2.54 23.52
C LYS A 94 6.37 2.99 23.32
N GLY A 95 6.55 4.31 23.40
CA GLY A 95 7.84 4.95 23.27
C GLY A 95 8.40 5.01 21.85
N ALA A 96 7.64 4.62 20.83
CA ALA A 96 8.00 4.90 19.44
C ALA A 96 7.65 6.36 19.08
N ASP A 97 8.44 6.94 18.18
CA ASP A 97 8.15 8.24 17.57
C ASP A 97 7.38 8.02 16.25
N MET A 98 7.63 6.87 15.58
CA MET A 98 6.95 6.46 14.35
C MET A 98 6.67 4.96 14.34
N VAL A 99 5.52 4.58 13.78
CA VAL A 99 5.12 3.19 13.59
C VAL A 99 4.72 2.96 12.14
N PHE A 100 5.36 1.98 11.51
CA PHE A 100 4.89 1.40 10.25
C PHE A 100 4.01 0.19 10.55
N VAL A 101 2.83 0.16 9.95
CA VAL A 101 1.95 -1.01 9.97
C VAL A 101 1.94 -1.64 8.60
N SER A 102 2.53 -2.84 8.47
CA SER A 102 2.64 -3.55 7.21
C SER A 102 1.75 -4.79 7.19
N CYS A 103 0.94 -4.94 6.14
CA CYS A 103 0.15 -6.14 5.93
C CYS A 103 -0.25 -6.33 4.47
N GLY A 104 -0.60 -7.57 4.10
CA GLY A 104 -1.33 -7.84 2.87
C GLY A 104 -2.83 -7.82 3.14
N LEU A 105 -3.54 -7.00 2.39
CA LEU A 105 -5.00 -6.90 2.48
C LEU A 105 -5.69 -8.05 1.71
N GLY A 106 -6.96 -8.31 2.04
CA GLY A 106 -7.74 -9.41 1.45
C GLY A 106 -7.75 -10.70 2.26
N GLY A 107 -6.93 -10.77 3.33
CA GLY A 107 -6.99 -11.82 4.35
C GLY A 107 -7.83 -11.43 5.57
N GLY A 108 -7.91 -12.31 6.56
CA GLY A 108 -8.63 -12.03 7.81
C GLY A 108 -7.79 -11.23 8.80
N THR A 109 -6.64 -11.76 9.21
CA THR A 109 -5.81 -11.19 10.28
C THR A 109 -5.23 -9.83 9.92
N GLY A 110 -4.59 -9.69 8.73
CA GLY A 110 -4.00 -8.44 8.28
C GLY A 110 -5.05 -7.36 8.08
N THR A 111 -6.12 -7.67 7.33
CA THR A 111 -7.18 -6.71 6.99
C THR A 111 -7.93 -6.21 8.22
N GLY A 112 -8.28 -7.12 9.16
CA GLY A 112 -9.03 -6.74 10.36
C GLY A 112 -8.16 -6.23 11.50
N GLY A 113 -6.97 -6.80 11.66
CA GLY A 113 -6.07 -6.47 12.78
C GLY A 113 -5.24 -5.21 12.57
N ALA A 114 -4.81 -4.91 11.33
CA ALA A 114 -3.95 -3.76 11.06
C ALA A 114 -4.60 -2.41 11.44
N PRO A 115 -5.90 -2.16 11.19
CA PRO A 115 -6.55 -0.93 11.65
C PRO A 115 -6.52 -0.78 13.17
N ILE A 116 -6.68 -1.85 13.94
CA ILE A 116 -6.63 -1.80 15.41
C ILE A 116 -5.22 -1.49 15.90
N VAL A 117 -4.20 -2.13 15.31
CA VAL A 117 -2.80 -1.85 15.62
C VAL A 117 -2.47 -0.38 15.32
N ALA A 118 -2.87 0.10 14.14
CA ALA A 118 -2.63 1.47 13.70
C ALA A 118 -3.32 2.49 14.63
N LYS A 119 -4.60 2.28 14.92
CA LYS A 119 -5.38 3.13 15.85
C LYS A 119 -4.74 3.17 17.24
N THR A 120 -4.25 2.03 17.72
CA THR A 120 -3.58 1.92 19.03
C THR A 120 -2.30 2.78 19.07
N ALA A 121 -1.53 2.83 17.98
CA ALA A 121 -0.35 3.68 17.87
C ALA A 121 -0.73 5.18 17.78
N ARG A 122 -1.70 5.51 16.93
CA ARG A 122 -2.17 6.89 16.72
C ARG A 122 -2.79 7.49 17.98
N GLU A 123 -3.55 6.71 18.78
CA GLU A 123 -4.10 7.13 20.08
C GLU A 123 -3.01 7.52 21.07
N GLN A 124 -1.77 7.04 20.93
CA GLN A 124 -0.61 7.45 21.72
C GLN A 124 0.15 8.66 21.14
N GLY A 125 -0.35 9.28 20.07
CA GLY A 125 0.29 10.44 19.41
C GLY A 125 1.50 10.09 18.55
N ILE A 126 1.67 8.80 18.23
CA ILE A 126 2.77 8.29 17.41
C ILE A 126 2.43 8.46 15.93
N LEU A 127 3.37 8.99 15.12
CA LEU A 127 3.19 9.07 13.67
C LEU A 127 3.01 7.66 13.11
N THR A 128 1.84 7.38 12.52
CA THR A 128 1.46 6.04 12.09
C THR A 128 1.29 5.98 10.57
N VAL A 129 2.09 5.16 9.91
CA VAL A 129 2.08 4.98 8.45
C VAL A 129 1.72 3.55 8.09
N GLY A 130 0.63 3.39 7.33
CA GLY A 130 0.27 2.11 6.75
C GLY A 130 1.02 1.86 5.44
N VAL A 131 1.65 0.70 5.29
CA VAL A 131 2.29 0.27 4.04
C VAL A 131 1.77 -1.12 3.70
N VAL A 132 0.84 -1.19 2.75
CA VAL A 132 0.05 -2.40 2.52
C VAL A 132 -0.03 -2.78 1.05
N THR A 133 -0.25 -4.07 0.80
CA THR A 133 -0.44 -4.58 -0.55
C THR A 133 -1.89 -4.96 -0.81
N LYS A 134 -2.39 -4.70 -2.04
CA LYS A 134 -3.65 -5.27 -2.56
C LYS A 134 -3.37 -6.65 -3.17
N PRO A 135 -4.29 -7.61 -3.03
CA PRO A 135 -4.11 -8.93 -3.63
C PRO A 135 -4.01 -8.86 -5.15
N PHE A 136 -3.42 -9.88 -5.75
CA PHE A 136 -3.48 -10.08 -7.19
C PHE A 136 -4.90 -10.40 -7.65
N SER A 137 -5.24 -10.02 -8.89
CA SER A 137 -6.56 -10.28 -9.48
C SER A 137 -6.89 -11.78 -9.55
N PHE A 138 -5.89 -12.64 -9.78
CA PHE A 138 -6.08 -14.09 -9.80
C PHE A 138 -6.41 -14.71 -8.43
N GLU A 139 -6.22 -13.98 -7.32
CA GLU A 139 -6.60 -14.45 -5.98
C GLU A 139 -8.13 -14.41 -5.75
N GLY A 140 -8.86 -13.77 -6.63
CA GLY A 140 -10.31 -13.78 -6.71
C GLY A 140 -10.98 -12.52 -6.16
N ASN A 141 -12.16 -12.23 -6.71
CA ASN A 141 -12.92 -11.01 -6.43
C ASN A 141 -13.29 -10.83 -4.95
N GLN A 142 -13.52 -11.92 -4.22
CA GLN A 142 -13.82 -11.84 -2.79
C GLN A 142 -12.67 -11.23 -2.00
N ARG A 143 -11.42 -11.63 -2.29
CA ARG A 143 -10.24 -11.05 -1.64
C ARG A 143 -10.08 -9.58 -1.99
N ILE A 144 -10.34 -9.21 -3.24
CA ILE A 144 -10.26 -7.82 -3.69
C ILE A 144 -11.28 -6.95 -2.93
N GLN A 145 -12.53 -7.39 -2.80
CA GLN A 145 -13.55 -6.66 -2.05
C GLN A 145 -13.19 -6.52 -0.56
N ILE A 146 -12.68 -7.59 0.06
CA ILE A 146 -12.19 -7.54 1.44
C ILE A 146 -11.06 -6.53 1.58
N ALA A 147 -10.13 -6.50 0.61
CA ALA A 147 -9.02 -5.56 0.61
C ALA A 147 -9.49 -4.11 0.45
N GLU A 148 -10.46 -3.85 -0.41
CA GLU A 148 -11.02 -2.51 -0.63
C GLU A 148 -11.68 -1.95 0.63
N ASN A 149 -12.48 -2.77 1.31
CA ASN A 149 -13.05 -2.38 2.60
C ASN A 149 -11.96 -2.15 3.66
N GLY A 150 -10.94 -3.02 3.70
CA GLY A 150 -9.81 -2.88 4.63
C GLY A 150 -8.98 -1.61 4.39
N ILE A 151 -8.89 -1.13 3.13
CA ILE A 151 -8.24 0.14 2.81
C ILE A 151 -8.99 1.31 3.45
N ILE A 152 -10.33 1.29 3.39
CA ILE A 152 -11.16 2.35 3.99
C ILE A 152 -10.94 2.36 5.51
N ASP A 153 -11.06 1.21 6.17
CA ASP A 153 -10.88 1.10 7.62
C ASP A 153 -9.47 1.53 8.07
N LEU A 154 -8.46 1.14 7.30
CA LEU A 154 -7.06 1.45 7.62
C LEU A 154 -6.73 2.92 7.35
N LYS A 155 -7.29 3.52 6.30
CA LYS A 155 -7.10 4.95 5.97
C LYS A 155 -7.54 5.84 7.14
N ASP A 156 -8.63 5.50 7.81
CA ASP A 156 -9.14 6.24 8.96
C ASP A 156 -8.29 6.02 10.22
N ALA A 157 -7.52 4.94 10.27
CA ALA A 157 -6.72 4.56 11.43
C ALA A 157 -5.27 5.03 11.39
N VAL A 158 -4.74 5.47 10.23
CA VAL A 158 -3.36 5.91 10.03
C VAL A 158 -3.27 7.41 9.71
N ASP A 159 -2.07 7.98 9.80
CA ASP A 159 -1.77 9.35 9.33
C ASP A 159 -1.54 9.38 7.82
N ALA A 160 -0.82 8.39 7.30
CA ALA A 160 -0.58 8.21 5.88
C ALA A 160 -0.72 6.73 5.49
N LEU A 161 -1.35 6.46 4.34
CA LEU A 161 -1.56 5.11 3.82
C LEU A 161 -0.94 4.96 2.43
N ILE A 162 0.07 4.11 2.34
CA ILE A 162 0.69 3.70 1.07
C ILE A 162 0.10 2.34 0.69
N VAL A 163 -0.60 2.30 -0.45
CA VAL A 163 -1.21 1.09 -0.99
C VAL A 163 -0.46 0.67 -2.24
N ILE A 164 0.02 -0.57 -2.27
CA ILE A 164 0.76 -1.15 -3.39
C ILE A 164 -0.12 -2.18 -4.08
N PRO A 165 -0.61 -1.91 -5.31
CA PRO A 165 -1.39 -2.87 -6.07
C PRO A 165 -0.46 -3.96 -6.64
N ASN A 166 -0.61 -5.22 -6.17
CA ASN A 166 0.24 -6.32 -6.65
C ASN A 166 0.12 -6.54 -8.16
N ASP A 167 -1.05 -6.31 -8.76
CA ASP A 167 -1.23 -6.43 -10.21
C ASP A 167 -0.31 -5.51 -11.02
N ARG A 168 0.08 -4.35 -10.49
CA ARG A 168 1.04 -3.45 -11.13
C ARG A 168 2.43 -4.06 -11.21
N LEU A 169 2.78 -4.92 -10.25
CA LEU A 169 4.06 -5.62 -10.26
C LEU A 169 4.12 -6.67 -11.38
N LEU A 170 2.96 -7.22 -11.84
CA LEU A 170 2.92 -8.14 -12.97
C LEU A 170 3.42 -7.51 -14.28
N SER A 171 3.32 -6.19 -14.42
CA SER A 171 3.81 -5.48 -15.61
C SER A 171 5.34 -5.38 -15.69
N ILE A 172 6.03 -5.59 -14.57
CA ILE A 172 7.49 -5.47 -14.46
C ILE A 172 8.18 -6.84 -14.47
N ILE A 173 7.44 -7.92 -14.20
CA ILE A 173 7.99 -9.27 -14.12
C ILE A 173 7.98 -9.98 -15.49
N GLN A 174 8.93 -10.87 -15.69
CA GLN A 174 9.05 -11.69 -16.91
C GLN A 174 8.06 -12.86 -16.86
N LYS A 175 7.66 -13.37 -18.03
CA LYS A 175 6.68 -14.47 -18.13
C LYS A 175 7.14 -15.76 -17.44
N GLU A 176 8.44 -15.94 -17.30
CA GLU A 176 9.09 -17.11 -16.67
C GLU A 176 9.20 -16.97 -15.14
N THR A 177 8.76 -15.84 -14.56
CA THR A 177 8.85 -15.58 -13.12
C THR A 177 7.99 -16.56 -12.34
N THR A 178 8.58 -17.23 -11.36
CA THR A 178 7.84 -18.19 -10.52
C THR A 178 6.90 -17.48 -9.57
N PHE A 179 5.87 -18.17 -9.10
CA PHE A 179 4.91 -17.68 -8.13
C PHE A 179 5.61 -17.17 -6.85
N ALA A 180 6.57 -17.93 -6.31
CA ALA A 180 7.34 -17.53 -5.13
C ALA A 180 8.13 -16.24 -5.37
N THR A 181 8.73 -16.07 -6.55
CA THR A 181 9.46 -14.85 -6.91
C THR A 181 8.53 -13.64 -7.03
N ALA A 182 7.31 -13.81 -7.55
CA ALA A 182 6.33 -12.73 -7.65
C ALA A 182 5.96 -12.17 -6.26
N PHE A 183 5.71 -13.05 -5.27
CA PHE A 183 5.46 -12.61 -3.89
C PHE A 183 6.70 -11.98 -3.23
N SER A 184 7.90 -12.52 -3.49
CA SER A 184 9.14 -11.92 -3.01
C SER A 184 9.36 -10.49 -3.54
N ILE A 185 8.90 -10.18 -4.75
CA ILE A 185 8.92 -8.82 -5.31
C ILE A 185 7.94 -7.92 -4.55
N CYS A 186 6.77 -8.41 -4.14
CA CYS A 186 5.85 -7.64 -3.29
C CYS A 186 6.49 -7.29 -1.95
N ASP A 187 7.15 -8.27 -1.30
CA ASP A 187 7.86 -8.06 -0.04
C ASP A 187 9.04 -7.09 -0.22
N GLU A 188 9.73 -7.15 -1.36
CA GLU A 188 10.80 -6.22 -1.71
C GLU A 188 10.30 -4.78 -1.83
N VAL A 189 9.15 -4.55 -2.45
CA VAL A 189 8.55 -3.21 -2.56
C VAL A 189 8.12 -2.68 -1.19
N LEU A 190 7.52 -3.53 -0.33
CA LEU A 190 7.20 -3.16 1.05
C LEU A 190 8.47 -2.79 1.83
N ARG A 191 9.55 -3.56 1.65
CA ARG A 191 10.86 -3.28 2.25
C ARG A 191 11.39 -1.91 1.80
N GLN A 192 11.38 -1.65 0.51
CA GLN A 192 11.88 -0.40 -0.06
C GLN A 192 11.06 0.82 0.42
N ALA A 193 9.75 0.65 0.63
CA ALA A 193 8.89 1.68 1.18
C ALA A 193 9.28 2.06 2.61
N VAL A 194 9.43 1.05 3.47
CA VAL A 194 9.82 1.26 4.87
C VAL A 194 11.26 1.78 4.96
N GLU A 195 12.19 1.18 4.22
CA GLU A 195 13.60 1.58 4.22
C GLU A 195 13.79 3.00 3.69
N GLY A 196 13.11 3.36 2.59
CA GLY A 196 13.23 4.68 1.99
C GLY A 196 12.84 5.83 2.93
N ILE A 197 11.86 5.60 3.82
CA ILE A 197 11.45 6.58 4.83
C ILE A 197 12.37 6.49 6.06
N SER A 198 12.68 5.29 6.53
CA SER A 198 13.50 5.12 7.73
C SER A 198 14.92 5.60 7.53
N ASP A 199 15.54 5.34 6.37
CA ASP A 199 16.89 5.78 6.06
C ASP A 199 17.02 7.30 6.05
N LEU A 200 15.99 8.04 5.58
CA LEU A 200 15.96 9.50 5.65
C LEU A 200 16.05 10.06 7.07
N ILE A 201 15.51 9.32 8.04
CA ILE A 201 15.41 9.75 9.44
C ILE A 201 16.60 9.26 10.26
N THR A 202 17.05 8.02 9.99
CA THR A 202 18.02 7.34 10.87
C THR A 202 19.44 7.28 10.34
N THR A 203 19.64 7.53 9.03
CA THR A 203 20.95 7.43 8.41
C THR A 203 21.55 8.83 8.22
N PRO A 204 22.70 9.14 8.82
CA PRO A 204 23.38 10.39 8.56
C PRO A 204 23.72 10.54 7.07
N GLY A 205 23.15 11.56 6.46
CA GLY A 205 23.33 11.84 5.02
C GLY A 205 24.19 13.07 4.76
N ILE A 206 24.37 13.41 3.47
CA ILE A 206 24.95 14.68 3.04
C ILE A 206 23.99 15.82 3.32
N ILE A 207 22.70 15.57 3.11
CA ILE A 207 21.58 16.44 3.46
C ILE A 207 20.65 15.64 4.36
N ASN A 208 20.59 16.02 5.63
CA ASN A 208 19.76 15.35 6.62
C ASN A 208 18.35 15.93 6.62
N VAL A 209 17.38 15.06 6.88
CA VAL A 209 15.97 15.44 7.09
C VAL A 209 15.63 15.24 8.57
N ASP A 210 15.06 16.26 9.20
CA ASP A 210 14.59 16.14 10.57
C ASP A 210 13.29 15.30 10.61
N PHE A 211 13.13 14.51 11.65
CA PHE A 211 11.89 13.78 11.90
C PHE A 211 10.65 14.69 11.93
N ALA A 212 10.79 15.91 12.47
CA ALA A 212 9.72 16.91 12.49
C ALA A 212 9.23 17.27 11.08
N ASP A 213 10.13 17.30 10.09
CA ASP A 213 9.81 17.60 8.71
C ASP A 213 9.05 16.42 8.07
N VAL A 214 9.51 15.19 8.28
CA VAL A 214 8.80 14.00 7.84
C VAL A 214 7.40 13.95 8.44
N LYS A 215 7.28 14.21 9.75
CA LYS A 215 6.00 14.27 10.44
C LYS A 215 5.08 15.33 9.83
N ALA A 216 5.58 16.50 9.50
CA ALA A 216 4.78 17.58 8.92
C ALA A 216 4.26 17.32 7.49
N VAL A 217 4.84 16.36 6.76
CA VAL A 217 4.36 15.92 5.43
C VAL A 217 3.45 14.70 5.51
N MET A 218 3.65 13.85 6.53
CA MET A 218 2.96 12.55 6.64
C MET A 218 1.79 12.57 7.63
N GLN A 219 1.76 13.48 8.59
CA GLN A 219 0.69 13.57 9.59
C GLN A 219 -0.62 13.98 8.92
N ASP A 220 -1.69 13.21 9.18
CA ASP A 220 -3.03 13.40 8.63
C ASP A 220 -3.07 13.55 7.09
N ALA A 221 -2.09 12.98 6.41
CA ALA A 221 -1.92 13.10 4.96
C ALA A 221 -2.89 12.20 4.16
N GLY A 222 -3.51 11.22 4.79
CA GLY A 222 -4.44 10.29 4.14
C GLY A 222 -3.75 9.36 3.16
N SER A 223 -4.18 9.32 1.90
CA SER A 223 -3.54 8.49 0.88
C SER A 223 -2.19 9.06 0.47
N ALA A 224 -1.17 8.20 0.42
CA ALA A 224 0.16 8.53 -0.07
C ALA A 224 0.57 7.57 -1.19
N LEU A 225 1.33 8.08 -2.14
CA LEU A 225 1.88 7.31 -3.25
C LEU A 225 3.40 7.25 -3.11
N MET A 226 3.98 6.13 -3.53
CA MET A 226 5.42 5.95 -3.50
C MET A 226 5.94 5.48 -4.86
N GLY A 227 7.01 6.13 -5.32
CA GLY A 227 7.73 5.71 -6.50
C GLY A 227 9.22 5.56 -6.22
N ILE A 228 9.83 4.60 -6.89
CA ILE A 228 11.26 4.31 -6.77
C ILE A 228 11.86 4.20 -8.17
N GLY A 229 13.01 4.82 -8.35
CA GLY A 229 13.80 4.71 -9.58
C GLY A 229 15.26 4.50 -9.25
N SER A 230 15.94 3.66 -9.99
CA SER A 230 17.39 3.44 -9.90
C SER A 230 17.98 3.43 -11.30
N ALA A 231 19.09 4.14 -11.49
CA ALA A 231 19.76 4.21 -12.77
C ALA A 231 21.29 4.26 -12.60
N GLN A 232 22.00 3.93 -13.68
CA GLN A 232 23.46 3.90 -13.74
C GLN A 232 23.96 4.68 -14.95
N GLY A 233 25.18 5.22 -14.86
CA GLY A 233 25.82 5.93 -15.97
C GLY A 233 25.75 7.46 -15.87
N GLU A 234 26.01 8.15 -16.99
CA GLU A 234 26.17 9.62 -17.01
C GLU A 234 24.88 10.40 -16.71
N LYS A 235 23.71 9.85 -17.06
CA LYS A 235 22.39 10.48 -16.84
C LYS A 235 21.59 9.83 -15.72
N ARG A 236 22.28 9.14 -14.80
CA ARG A 236 21.64 8.35 -13.73
C ARG A 236 20.67 9.17 -12.88
N ALA A 237 20.96 10.45 -12.62
CA ALA A 237 20.11 11.32 -11.82
C ALA A 237 18.78 11.62 -12.53
N GLU A 238 18.86 12.01 -13.81
CA GLU A 238 17.69 12.27 -14.64
C GLU A 238 16.83 11.01 -14.81
N GLU A 239 17.46 9.90 -15.16
CA GLU A 239 16.77 8.63 -15.39
C GLU A 239 16.12 8.07 -14.12
N ALA A 240 16.85 8.07 -12.99
CA ALA A 240 16.32 7.60 -11.71
C ALA A 240 15.14 8.46 -11.23
N ALA A 241 15.22 9.79 -11.35
CA ALA A 241 14.12 10.67 -11.00
C ALA A 241 12.90 10.45 -11.89
N LYS A 242 13.08 10.33 -13.21
CA LYS A 242 11.98 10.00 -14.14
C LYS A 242 11.36 8.65 -13.87
N MET A 243 12.17 7.63 -13.56
CA MET A 243 11.67 6.31 -13.18
C MET A 243 10.87 6.35 -11.88
N ALA A 244 11.30 7.17 -10.90
CA ALA A 244 10.60 7.31 -9.63
C ALA A 244 9.22 7.96 -9.81
N ILE A 245 9.12 9.07 -10.54
CA ILE A 245 7.84 9.77 -10.76
C ILE A 245 6.91 9.06 -11.73
N ASN A 246 7.41 8.19 -12.61
CA ASN A 246 6.63 7.36 -13.52
C ASN A 246 6.63 5.88 -13.11
N SER A 247 6.91 5.61 -11.85
CA SER A 247 6.94 4.23 -11.34
C SER A 247 5.59 3.54 -11.57
N PRO A 248 5.57 2.29 -12.06
CA PRO A 248 4.33 1.53 -12.22
C PRO A 248 3.64 1.26 -10.87
N LEU A 249 4.34 1.45 -9.74
CA LEU A 249 3.76 1.38 -8.40
C LEU A 249 2.83 2.56 -8.08
N LEU A 250 2.94 3.65 -8.84
CA LEU A 250 2.05 4.80 -8.72
C LEU A 250 0.76 4.50 -9.51
N ASP A 251 -0.36 4.40 -8.80
CA ASP A 251 -1.68 4.26 -9.44
C ASP A 251 -2.10 5.53 -10.18
N LEU A 252 -1.59 6.66 -9.74
CA LEU A 252 -1.91 8.00 -10.23
C LEU A 252 -0.62 8.79 -10.43
N SER A 253 -0.69 9.87 -11.20
CA SER A 253 0.39 10.86 -11.26
C SER A 253 0.60 11.50 -9.88
N ILE A 254 1.82 11.92 -9.59
CA ILE A 254 2.12 12.72 -8.38
C ILE A 254 1.61 14.16 -8.48
N ASP A 255 1.03 14.53 -9.64
CA ASP A 255 0.44 15.86 -9.85
C ASP A 255 -0.66 16.12 -8.81
N GLY A 256 -0.65 17.30 -8.21
CA GLY A 256 -1.62 17.69 -7.20
C GLY A 256 -1.35 17.18 -5.78
N ALA A 257 -0.22 16.53 -5.53
CA ALA A 257 0.27 16.22 -4.19
C ALA A 257 0.61 17.52 -3.45
N LYS A 258 0.13 17.67 -2.20
CA LYS A 258 0.41 18.83 -1.35
C LYS A 258 1.67 18.67 -0.50
N GLY A 259 2.13 17.45 -0.32
CA GLY A 259 3.36 17.12 0.38
C GLY A 259 4.19 16.13 -0.43
N VAL A 260 5.47 16.40 -0.54
CA VAL A 260 6.42 15.51 -1.23
C VAL A 260 7.66 15.35 -0.37
N LEU A 261 8.00 14.09 -0.13
CA LEU A 261 9.24 13.69 0.52
C LEU A 261 10.03 12.87 -0.48
N PHE A 262 11.29 13.24 -0.75
CA PHE A 262 12.11 12.40 -1.60
C PHE A 262 13.53 12.24 -1.07
N ALA A 263 14.07 11.05 -1.31
CA ALA A 263 15.42 10.67 -0.96
C ALA A 263 16.24 10.41 -2.22
N ILE A 264 17.44 10.95 -2.28
CA ILE A 264 18.44 10.64 -3.29
C ILE A 264 19.56 9.86 -2.60
N SER A 265 19.75 8.61 -3.01
CA SER A 265 20.77 7.73 -2.44
C SER A 265 21.81 7.41 -3.51
N GLY A 266 23.08 7.57 -3.18
CA GLY A 266 24.18 7.30 -4.09
C GLY A 266 25.47 6.92 -3.36
N GLY A 267 26.49 6.52 -4.11
CA GLY A 267 27.83 6.25 -3.59
C GLY A 267 28.62 7.54 -3.29
N GLU A 268 29.93 7.38 -3.01
CA GLU A 268 30.87 8.51 -2.81
C GLU A 268 31.01 9.41 -4.05
N ASP A 269 30.65 8.90 -5.20
CA ASP A 269 30.73 9.55 -6.51
C ASP A 269 29.51 10.43 -6.83
N MET A 270 28.52 10.52 -5.94
CA MET A 270 27.34 11.37 -6.12
C MET A 270 27.72 12.86 -6.04
N THR A 271 27.33 13.62 -7.06
CA THR A 271 27.67 15.04 -7.19
C THR A 271 26.50 15.95 -6.82
N MET A 272 26.80 17.18 -6.42
CA MET A 272 25.77 18.20 -6.14
C MET A 272 24.91 18.51 -7.37
N PHE A 273 25.50 18.40 -8.56
CA PHE A 273 24.79 18.66 -9.82
C PHE A 273 23.72 17.60 -10.08
N GLU A 274 24.03 16.34 -9.80
CA GLU A 274 23.06 15.23 -9.90
C GLU A 274 21.91 15.37 -8.92
N ILE A 275 22.19 15.80 -7.68
CA ILE A 275 21.15 16.08 -6.68
C ILE A 275 20.22 17.19 -7.19
N GLN A 276 20.77 18.27 -7.71
CA GLN A 276 20.00 19.38 -8.26
C GLN A 276 19.17 18.96 -9.48
N GLU A 277 19.70 18.16 -10.36
CA GLU A 277 19.02 17.67 -11.56
C GLU A 277 17.82 16.78 -11.19
N ALA A 278 18.01 15.80 -10.30
CA ALA A 278 16.93 14.95 -9.80
C ALA A 278 15.85 15.77 -9.08
N ALA A 279 16.25 16.71 -8.21
CA ALA A 279 15.32 17.59 -7.50
C ALA A 279 14.48 18.45 -8.45
N ASN A 280 15.10 19.03 -9.49
CA ASN A 280 14.40 19.84 -10.50
C ASN A 280 13.34 19.04 -11.28
N ILE A 281 13.57 17.76 -11.54
CA ILE A 281 12.61 16.90 -12.24
C ILE A 281 11.41 16.62 -11.35
N ILE A 282 11.64 16.29 -10.09
CA ILE A 282 10.58 15.98 -9.13
C ILE A 282 9.75 17.22 -8.84
N THR A 283 10.38 18.37 -8.58
CA THR A 283 9.69 19.61 -8.22
C THR A 283 8.83 20.17 -9.36
N LYS A 284 9.21 19.93 -10.62
CA LYS A 284 8.38 20.30 -11.78
C LYS A 284 7.15 19.44 -11.98
N SER A 285 7.09 18.29 -11.31
CA SER A 285 6.01 17.31 -11.46
C SER A 285 5.01 17.36 -10.32
N VAL A 286 5.09 18.35 -9.43
CA VAL A 286 4.21 18.52 -8.27
C VAL A 286 3.59 19.91 -8.25
N ASP A 287 2.60 20.13 -7.37
CA ASP A 287 1.95 21.43 -7.22
C ASP A 287 2.98 22.51 -6.79
N ASP A 288 2.86 23.73 -7.34
CA ASP A 288 3.77 24.85 -7.05
C ASP A 288 3.79 25.25 -5.55
N TYR A 289 2.73 24.92 -4.82
CA TYR A 289 2.60 25.18 -3.38
C TYR A 289 2.84 23.95 -2.51
N ALA A 290 3.27 22.82 -3.12
CA ALA A 290 3.55 21.61 -2.36
C ALA A 290 4.67 21.85 -1.34
N LYS A 291 4.50 21.27 -0.14
CA LYS A 291 5.57 21.21 0.85
C LYS A 291 6.58 20.13 0.41
N ILE A 292 7.77 20.54 0.02
CA ILE A 292 8.81 19.66 -0.51
C ILE A 292 9.92 19.52 0.53
N ILE A 293 10.22 18.27 0.89
CA ILE A 293 11.31 17.89 1.79
C ILE A 293 12.18 16.88 1.06
N PHE A 294 13.48 17.08 1.09
CA PHE A 294 14.40 16.14 0.45
C PHE A 294 15.64 15.87 1.30
N GLY A 295 16.17 14.68 1.14
CA GLY A 295 17.43 14.26 1.73
C GLY A 295 18.34 13.63 0.70
N ALA A 296 19.66 13.72 0.97
CA ALA A 296 20.67 13.07 0.17
C ALA A 296 21.50 12.15 1.08
N ILE A 297 21.46 10.86 0.80
CA ILE A 297 22.03 9.81 1.65
C ILE A 297 23.13 9.09 0.90
N ARG A 298 24.24 8.86 1.58
CA ARG A 298 25.28 7.95 1.09
C ARG A 298 24.88 6.51 1.39
N ASP A 299 24.74 5.69 0.36
CA ASP A 299 24.44 4.27 0.48
C ASP A 299 25.54 3.41 -0.13
N ASP A 300 26.39 2.86 0.72
CA ASP A 300 27.52 2.02 0.32
C ASP A 300 27.10 0.64 -0.25
N ARG A 301 25.78 0.31 -0.22
CA ARG A 301 25.22 -0.92 -0.79
C ARG A 301 24.95 -0.79 -2.29
N LEU A 302 24.82 0.44 -2.79
CA LEU A 302 24.63 0.70 -4.20
C LEU A 302 25.89 0.38 -5.01
N ARG A 303 25.69 -0.04 -6.24
CA ARG A 303 26.80 -0.30 -7.15
C ARG A 303 27.51 1.02 -7.50
N LYS A 304 28.77 0.90 -7.88
CA LYS A 304 29.50 2.06 -8.38
C LYS A 304 28.77 2.69 -9.58
N ASN A 305 28.66 4.00 -9.61
CA ASN A 305 27.91 4.77 -10.60
C ASN A 305 26.38 4.50 -10.61
N GLU A 306 25.80 4.00 -9.52
CA GLU A 306 24.36 3.84 -9.35
C GLU A 306 23.80 4.96 -8.47
N LEU A 307 22.63 5.47 -8.84
CA LEU A 307 21.86 6.43 -8.07
C LEU A 307 20.43 5.94 -7.95
N LYS A 308 19.87 5.99 -6.74
CA LYS A 308 18.51 5.61 -6.42
C LYS A 308 17.73 6.82 -5.93
N VAL A 309 16.55 7.01 -6.47
CA VAL A 309 15.61 8.06 -6.05
C VAL A 309 14.35 7.39 -5.51
N THR A 310 13.95 7.77 -4.31
CA THR A 310 12.67 7.37 -3.70
C THR A 310 11.82 8.61 -3.53
N VAL A 311 10.60 8.62 -4.03
CA VAL A 311 9.64 9.73 -3.93
C VAL A 311 8.40 9.25 -3.20
N ILE A 312 7.93 10.02 -2.22
CA ILE A 312 6.68 9.80 -1.52
C ILE A 312 5.87 11.08 -1.67
N ALA A 313 4.71 10.95 -2.28
CA ALA A 313 3.77 12.04 -2.51
C ALA A 313 2.53 11.83 -1.64
N SER A 314 2.05 12.86 -0.97
CA SER A 314 0.96 12.79 -0.01
C SER A 314 0.01 14.01 -0.11
N GLY A 315 -1.10 13.97 0.63
CA GLY A 315 -2.03 15.08 0.69
C GLY A 315 -2.83 15.31 -0.60
N PHE A 316 -3.17 14.23 -1.31
CA PHE A 316 -4.01 14.31 -2.51
C PHE A 316 -5.44 14.73 -2.16
N PRO A 317 -6.12 15.54 -3.01
CA PRO A 317 -7.54 15.86 -2.83
C PRO A 317 -8.39 14.58 -2.86
N ASP A 318 -9.42 14.49 -2.02
CA ASP A 318 -10.28 13.29 -1.89
C ASP A 318 -10.95 12.85 -3.20
N ASN A 319 -11.14 13.75 -4.16
CA ASN A 319 -11.69 13.44 -5.48
C ASN A 319 -10.71 12.73 -6.43
N TYR A 320 -9.43 12.65 -6.09
CA TYR A 320 -8.41 12.03 -6.95
C TYR A 320 -8.54 10.50 -7.01
N ALA A 321 -8.98 9.87 -5.93
CA ALA A 321 -9.18 8.42 -5.87
C ALA A 321 -10.44 7.94 -6.62
N ASN A 322 -11.46 8.81 -6.79
CA ASN A 322 -12.75 8.47 -7.41
C ASN A 322 -12.83 8.79 -8.90
N GLY A 323 -11.85 9.49 -9.49
CA GLY A 323 -11.97 10.10 -10.82
C GLY A 323 -11.86 9.16 -12.03
N LYS A 324 -11.41 7.92 -11.89
CA LYS A 324 -11.25 7.00 -13.04
C LYS A 324 -12.26 5.86 -13.11
N SER A 325 -13.05 5.64 -12.06
CA SER A 325 -14.07 4.57 -12.07
C SER A 325 -15.37 4.97 -12.81
N GLN A 326 -15.65 6.26 -12.95
CA GLN A 326 -16.90 6.73 -13.60
C GLN A 326 -16.77 7.00 -15.11
N SER A 327 -15.57 7.15 -15.68
CA SER A 327 -15.43 7.52 -17.10
C SER A 327 -15.50 6.34 -18.07
N LEU A 328 -15.39 5.10 -17.61
CA LEU A 328 -15.46 3.91 -18.47
C LEU A 328 -16.88 3.40 -18.72
N PHE A 329 -17.84 3.79 -17.88
CA PHE A 329 -19.26 3.39 -18.08
C PHE A 329 -20.10 4.43 -18.83
N ASN A 330 -19.65 5.69 -18.93
CA ASN A 330 -20.41 6.74 -19.64
C ASN A 330 -20.10 6.86 -21.14
N SER A 331 -19.26 5.99 -21.70
CA SER A 331 -18.92 6.04 -23.14
C SER A 331 -19.80 5.14 -24.02
N PHE A 332 -20.84 4.50 -23.47
CA PHE A 332 -21.72 3.61 -24.22
C PHE A 332 -23.17 4.12 -24.37
N ASP A 333 -23.50 5.35 -23.95
CA ASP A 333 -24.78 5.97 -24.28
C ASP A 333 -24.59 6.98 -25.42
N GLY A 334 -24.51 6.44 -26.63
CA GLY A 334 -24.62 7.18 -27.84
C GLY A 334 -26.08 7.44 -28.18
N ASN A 335 -26.41 8.71 -28.39
CA ASN A 335 -27.57 9.26 -29.10
C ASN A 335 -28.97 8.76 -28.66
N SER A 336 -29.65 9.55 -27.89
CA SER A 336 -31.10 9.70 -28.06
C SER A 336 -31.48 11.19 -27.98
N GLU A 337 -32.00 11.66 -29.09
CA GLU A 337 -32.55 12.97 -29.30
C GLU A 337 -33.60 13.37 -28.28
N LYS A 338 -33.54 14.58 -27.80
CA LYS A 338 -34.54 15.20 -26.92
C LYS A 338 -35.83 15.45 -27.71
N VAL A 339 -36.92 14.78 -27.34
CA VAL A 339 -38.28 15.14 -27.69
C VAL A 339 -38.93 15.83 -26.48
N PRO A 340 -39.59 16.98 -26.63
CA PRO A 340 -40.16 17.74 -25.51
C PRO A 340 -41.51 17.12 -25.09
N THR A 341 -41.63 16.82 -23.80
CA THR A 341 -42.87 16.39 -23.16
C THR A 341 -43.71 17.60 -22.75
N GLN A 342 -44.85 17.78 -23.43
CA GLN A 342 -46.02 18.47 -22.89
C GLN A 342 -46.92 17.44 -22.18
N GLY A 343 -47.41 17.83 -21.01
CA GLY A 343 -48.16 16.99 -20.11
C GLY A 343 -49.53 16.53 -20.57
N ARG A 344 -50.05 15.52 -19.95
CA ARG A 344 -51.44 15.36 -19.52
C ARG A 344 -51.66 14.10 -18.69
N ASP A 345 -52.53 14.28 -17.72
CA ASP A 345 -53.03 13.39 -16.70
C ASP A 345 -53.73 12.11 -17.17
N ALA A 346 -53.75 11.18 -16.24
CA ALA A 346 -54.91 10.34 -15.85
C ALA A 346 -55.07 8.91 -16.38
N ARG A 347 -55.03 7.98 -15.45
CA ARG A 347 -55.97 6.89 -15.18
C ARG A 347 -55.95 5.60 -16.03
N ILE A 348 -55.99 4.53 -15.24
CA ILE A 348 -56.83 3.29 -15.33
C ILE A 348 -56.17 2.02 -15.86
N SER A 349 -56.04 1.11 -14.90
CA SER A 349 -56.50 -0.27 -14.81
C SER A 349 -56.08 -1.35 -15.81
N ASN A 350 -55.65 -2.44 -15.18
CA ASN A 350 -55.93 -3.84 -15.52
C ASN A 350 -56.18 -4.24 -16.98
N GLN A 351 -55.33 -5.12 -17.46
CA GLN A 351 -55.83 -6.35 -18.09
C GLN A 351 -54.70 -7.40 -18.23
N ILE A 352 -54.96 -8.52 -17.59
CA ILE A 352 -54.36 -9.82 -17.86
C ILE A 352 -54.83 -10.28 -19.22
N GLY A 353 -53.93 -10.70 -20.09
CA GLY A 353 -54.31 -11.25 -21.39
C GLY A 353 -53.16 -12.00 -22.06
N ASN A 354 -53.30 -13.29 -22.08
CA ASN A 354 -52.62 -14.32 -22.84
C ASN A 354 -52.04 -13.85 -24.19
N LEU A 355 -50.81 -14.29 -24.47
CA LEU A 355 -50.40 -14.58 -25.83
C LEU A 355 -49.42 -15.74 -25.86
N ASP A 356 -49.93 -16.95 -25.93
CA ASP A 356 -49.35 -18.06 -26.69
C ASP A 356 -49.35 -17.69 -28.15
N LYS A 357 -48.21 -17.81 -28.81
CA LYS A 357 -47.99 -18.20 -30.22
C LYS A 357 -46.77 -17.50 -30.79
N PHE A 358 -45.71 -18.25 -30.90
CA PHE A 358 -44.81 -18.26 -32.08
C PHE A 358 -43.84 -19.41 -31.83
N GLY A 359 -44.00 -20.57 -32.42
CA GLY A 359 -43.39 -20.86 -33.70
C GLY A 359 -42.04 -21.56 -33.51
N LYS A 360 -42.06 -22.91 -33.55
CA LYS A 360 -40.88 -23.77 -33.66
C LYS A 360 -39.86 -23.22 -34.66
N LYS A 361 -38.60 -23.04 -34.24
CA LYS A 361 -37.43 -23.28 -35.06
C LYS A 361 -36.48 -24.20 -34.29
N THR A 362 -36.36 -25.38 -34.86
CA THR A 362 -35.33 -26.39 -34.56
C THR A 362 -33.98 -25.86 -35.03
N GLY A 363 -32.96 -25.95 -34.21
CA GLY A 363 -31.59 -25.77 -34.62
C GLY A 363 -30.76 -25.03 -33.57
N ASP A 364 -29.88 -25.73 -32.93
CA ASP A 364 -28.61 -25.37 -32.30
C ASP A 364 -28.43 -25.87 -30.85
N TRP A 365 -28.74 -27.16 -30.68
CA TRP A 365 -28.29 -27.88 -29.50
C TRP A 365 -26.80 -28.34 -29.59
N GLU A 366 -26.18 -28.18 -30.76
CA GLU A 366 -24.80 -28.59 -30.96
C GLU A 366 -23.76 -27.56 -30.48
N ALA A 367 -24.14 -26.31 -30.22
CA ALA A 367 -23.23 -25.27 -29.74
C ALA A 367 -22.99 -25.24 -28.23
N VAL A 368 -23.64 -26.13 -27.46
CA VAL A 368 -23.47 -26.18 -25.99
C VAL A 368 -22.42 -27.25 -25.65
N PRO A 369 -21.35 -26.88 -24.91
CA PRO A 369 -20.34 -27.84 -24.47
C PRO A 369 -20.94 -29.01 -23.70
N ALA A 370 -20.43 -30.21 -23.94
CA ALA A 370 -21.01 -31.50 -23.49
C ALA A 370 -21.23 -31.59 -21.95
N PHE A 371 -20.45 -30.87 -21.13
CA PHE A 371 -20.56 -30.86 -19.68
C PHE A 371 -21.76 -30.04 -19.13
N LEU A 372 -22.40 -29.23 -19.96
CA LEU A 372 -23.59 -28.45 -19.59
C LEU A 372 -24.93 -29.15 -20.00
N ARG A 373 -24.87 -30.29 -20.66
CA ARG A 373 -26.06 -31.04 -21.04
C ARG A 373 -26.53 -31.90 -19.88
N ARG A 374 -27.45 -31.40 -19.05
CA ARG A 374 -28.13 -32.22 -18.03
C ARG A 374 -28.98 -33.29 -18.73
N LYS A 375 -28.65 -34.56 -18.49
CA LYS A 375 -29.53 -35.69 -18.82
C LYS A 375 -30.88 -35.49 -18.03
N LYS A 376 -31.99 -35.40 -18.75
CA LYS A 376 -33.30 -35.70 -18.17
C LYS A 376 -33.33 -37.20 -17.92
N SER A 377 -33.43 -37.62 -16.67
CA SER A 377 -33.84 -38.94 -16.31
C SER A 377 -35.34 -39.06 -16.56
N GLU A 378 -35.68 -40.12 -17.25
CA GLU A 378 -37.08 -40.63 -17.35
C GLU A 378 -37.67 -40.95 -15.99
#